data_739d5fd61f6780a457d4a8f86508c6ac
#
_entry.id   739d5fd61f6780a457d4a8f86508c6ac
#
_cell.length_a   1.000
_cell.length_b   1.000
_cell.length_c   1.000
_cell.angle_alpha   90.00
_cell.angle_beta   90.00
_cell.angle_gamma   90.00
#
_symmetry.space_group_name_H-M   'P 1'
#
loop_
_entity.id
_entity.type
_entity.pdbx_description
1 polymer ?
#
loop_
_entity_poly.entity_id
_entity_poly.type
_entity_poly.pdbx_seq_one_letter_code
_entity_poly.pdbx_strand_id
1 'polypeptide(L)'
;LKVLAARSIAATFFVPGHTVETYPASIEAILAAGHELGHHGYLHENPVALPSRDAEQAILERGFEVFDRIAGYRPQGYRSPAWDNSPHTIELLLEYGFAYESSLMAHDFRPYWCRVGDEAPKDGPYRFGERVDLVEMPVSWVLDDFPHFEFVRSGGALFPGLSAGSKVEEIWREEFDFMLREEPGGVFNLTMHPEVIGRGHR
;
A
#
# COMPACT_ATOMS: atom_id res chain seq x y z
N LEU A 1 6.41 12.75 -10.82
CA LEU A 1 6.51 14.05 -10.09
C LEU A 1 5.92 15.23 -10.88
N LYS A 2 6.26 15.44 -12.19
CA LYS A 2 5.77 16.61 -12.96
C LYS A 2 4.24 16.74 -13.01
N VAL A 3 3.52 15.63 -13.15
CA VAL A 3 2.03 15.64 -13.19
C VAL A 3 1.47 16.04 -11.83
N LEU A 4 2.01 15.50 -10.75
CA LEU A 4 1.61 15.83 -9.38
C LEU A 4 1.86 17.31 -9.08
N ALA A 5 3.04 17.80 -9.40
CA ALA A 5 3.41 19.22 -9.22
C ALA A 5 2.48 20.15 -10.02
N ALA A 6 2.17 19.81 -11.29
CA ALA A 6 1.27 20.61 -12.14
C ALA A 6 -0.17 20.69 -11.61
N ARG A 7 -0.54 19.80 -10.69
CA ARG A 7 -1.88 19.73 -10.08
C ARG A 7 -1.86 20.04 -8.57
N SER A 8 -0.71 20.41 -8.02
CA SER A 8 -0.52 20.67 -6.57
C SER A 8 -0.99 19.48 -5.72
N ILE A 9 -0.70 18.24 -6.16
CA ILE A 9 -1.06 17.01 -5.47
C ILE A 9 0.16 16.51 -4.71
N ALA A 10 0.04 16.36 -3.39
CA ALA A 10 0.95 15.56 -2.58
C ALA A 10 0.56 14.07 -2.67
N ALA A 11 1.53 13.18 -2.60
CA ALA A 11 1.32 11.74 -2.65
C ALA A 11 2.23 11.03 -1.65
N THR A 12 1.83 9.84 -1.23
CA THR A 12 2.71 8.92 -0.49
C THR A 12 3.31 7.92 -1.46
N PHE A 13 4.63 7.80 -1.43
CA PHE A 13 5.38 6.80 -2.20
C PHE A 13 5.80 5.68 -1.26
N PHE A 14 5.12 4.53 -1.34
CA PHE A 14 5.53 3.32 -0.63
C PHE A 14 6.68 2.66 -1.39
N VAL A 15 7.88 2.71 -0.82
CA VAL A 15 9.11 2.36 -1.54
C VAL A 15 9.84 1.22 -0.81
N PRO A 16 10.20 0.11 -1.52
CA PRO A 16 11.06 -0.91 -0.95
C PRO A 16 12.45 -0.35 -0.59
N GLY A 17 13.03 -0.78 0.54
CA GLY A 17 14.35 -0.32 0.98
C GLY A 17 15.44 -0.50 -0.07
N HIS A 18 15.44 -1.59 -0.81
CA HIS A 18 16.36 -1.82 -1.92
C HIS A 18 16.26 -0.77 -3.04
N THR A 19 15.05 -0.28 -3.30
CA THR A 19 14.83 0.81 -4.26
C THR A 19 15.40 2.13 -3.74
N VAL A 20 15.25 2.39 -2.44
CA VAL A 20 15.88 3.56 -1.78
C VAL A 20 17.40 3.54 -1.93
N GLU A 21 18.05 2.41 -1.68
CA GLU A 21 19.49 2.24 -1.85
C GLU A 21 19.94 2.40 -3.31
N THR A 22 19.15 1.86 -4.24
CA THR A 22 19.53 1.82 -5.65
C THR A 22 19.36 3.17 -6.34
N TYR A 23 18.36 3.97 -5.94
CA TYR A 23 17.98 5.21 -6.60
C TYR A 23 17.90 6.41 -5.65
N PRO A 24 18.96 6.75 -4.89
CA PRO A 24 18.91 7.80 -3.88
C PRO A 24 18.51 9.18 -4.44
N ALA A 25 18.94 9.52 -5.65
CA ALA A 25 18.56 10.78 -6.30
C ALA A 25 17.04 10.87 -6.59
N SER A 26 16.39 9.74 -6.87
CA SER A 26 14.92 9.71 -7.04
C SER A 26 14.20 9.91 -5.72
N ILE A 27 14.74 9.35 -4.64
CA ILE A 27 14.22 9.51 -3.28
C ILE A 27 14.32 10.96 -2.83
N GLU A 28 15.48 11.57 -3.02
CA GLU A 28 15.71 13.00 -2.75
C GLU A 28 14.71 13.88 -3.53
N ALA A 29 14.50 13.58 -4.82
CA ALA A 29 13.55 14.33 -5.65
C ALA A 29 12.10 14.20 -5.18
N ILE A 30 11.70 13.03 -4.67
CA ILE A 30 10.36 12.80 -4.09
C ILE A 30 10.18 13.66 -2.83
N LEU A 31 11.14 13.62 -1.91
CA LEU A 31 11.10 14.40 -0.67
C LEU A 31 11.17 15.91 -0.94
N ALA A 32 12.07 16.36 -1.83
CA ALA A 32 12.20 17.76 -2.22
C ALA A 32 10.92 18.32 -2.88
N ALA A 33 10.12 17.46 -3.49
CA ALA A 33 8.81 17.82 -4.05
C ALA A 33 7.68 17.84 -3.01
N GLY A 34 7.96 17.59 -1.74
CA GLY A 34 6.98 17.61 -0.65
C GLY A 34 6.08 16.39 -0.58
N HIS A 35 6.53 15.26 -1.14
CA HIS A 35 5.81 13.99 -1.05
C HIS A 35 6.28 13.19 0.17
N GLU A 36 5.42 12.28 0.64
CA GLU A 36 5.71 11.35 1.72
C GLU A 36 6.40 10.07 1.18
N LEU A 37 7.28 9.48 1.99
CA LEU A 37 7.79 8.13 1.78
C LEU A 37 7.18 7.18 2.82
N GLY A 38 6.57 6.10 2.35
CA GLY A 38 6.07 5.00 3.17
C GLY A 38 6.98 3.76 3.04
N HIS A 39 6.97 2.92 4.06
CA HIS A 39 7.71 1.67 4.09
C HIS A 39 6.98 0.59 3.27
N HIS A 40 7.73 -0.22 2.50
CA HIS A 40 7.18 -1.25 1.61
C HIS A 40 8.06 -2.51 1.53
N GLY A 41 8.48 -3.03 2.69
CA GLY A 41 9.46 -4.09 2.74
C GLY A 41 10.86 -3.63 2.33
N TYR A 42 11.76 -4.61 2.09
CA TYR A 42 13.10 -4.33 1.58
C TYR A 42 13.26 -4.70 0.10
N LEU A 43 12.92 -5.93 -0.31
CA LEU A 43 12.91 -6.43 -1.71
C LEU A 43 11.47 -6.67 -2.22
N HIS A 44 10.47 -6.03 -1.64
CA HIS A 44 9.07 -6.30 -1.91
C HIS A 44 8.67 -7.75 -1.49
N GLU A 45 9.16 -8.20 -0.34
CA GLU A 45 8.84 -9.51 0.21
C GLU A 45 7.38 -9.56 0.67
N ASN A 46 6.65 -10.59 0.26
CA ASN A 46 5.29 -10.82 0.76
C ASN A 46 5.34 -11.34 2.20
N PRO A 47 4.80 -10.64 3.21
CA PRO A 47 4.85 -11.05 4.61
C PRO A 47 4.27 -12.44 4.88
N VAL A 48 3.21 -12.83 4.16
CA VAL A 48 2.58 -14.16 4.31
C VAL A 48 3.52 -15.31 3.91
N ALA A 49 4.48 -15.04 3.03
CA ALA A 49 5.44 -16.04 2.58
C ALA A 49 6.69 -16.13 3.48
N LEU A 50 6.82 -15.27 4.48
CA LEU A 50 7.97 -15.27 5.38
C LEU A 50 7.89 -16.42 6.39
N PRO A 51 9.05 -16.99 6.78
CA PRO A 51 9.07 -18.19 7.64
C PRO A 51 8.72 -17.90 9.10
N SER A 52 8.82 -16.67 9.57
CA SER A 52 8.60 -16.31 10.97
C SER A 52 8.42 -14.80 11.16
N ARG A 53 7.91 -14.44 12.35
CA ARG A 53 7.85 -13.06 12.83
C ARG A 53 9.23 -12.38 12.80
N ASP A 54 10.28 -13.07 13.24
CA ASP A 54 11.64 -12.50 13.28
C ASP A 54 12.16 -12.17 11.87
N ALA A 55 11.79 -12.97 10.87
CA ALA A 55 12.14 -12.68 9.48
C ALA A 55 11.43 -11.42 8.96
N GLU A 56 10.17 -11.22 9.30
CA GLU A 56 9.42 -10.02 8.95
C GLU A 56 9.97 -8.79 9.69
N GLN A 57 10.27 -8.94 10.98
CA GLN A 57 10.91 -7.90 11.78
C GLN A 57 12.23 -7.45 11.17
N ALA A 58 13.10 -8.38 10.80
CA ALA A 58 14.40 -8.08 10.19
C ALA A 58 14.26 -7.28 8.87
N ILE A 59 13.20 -7.53 8.09
CA ILE A 59 12.91 -6.77 6.87
C ILE A 59 12.51 -5.34 7.20
N LEU A 60 11.66 -5.13 8.21
CA LEU A 60 11.26 -3.80 8.65
C LEU A 60 12.47 -3.01 9.16
N GLU A 61 13.29 -3.62 10.03
CA GLU A 61 14.51 -3.01 10.58
C GLU A 61 15.48 -2.61 9.47
N ARG A 62 15.73 -3.51 8.53
CA ARG A 62 16.59 -3.22 7.38
C ARG A 62 16.05 -2.08 6.52
N GLY A 63 14.75 -2.02 6.32
CA GLY A 63 14.11 -0.91 5.63
C GLY A 63 14.36 0.41 6.36
N PHE A 64 14.10 0.49 7.65
CA PHE A 64 14.34 1.68 8.47
C PHE A 64 15.81 2.13 8.44
N GLU A 65 16.76 1.19 8.58
CA GLU A 65 18.19 1.49 8.49
C GLU A 65 18.54 2.17 7.16
N VAL A 66 17.98 1.66 6.06
CA VAL A 66 18.23 2.20 4.72
C VAL A 66 17.60 3.59 4.55
N PHE A 67 16.35 3.79 4.97
CA PHE A 67 15.68 5.08 4.90
C PHE A 67 16.42 6.15 5.71
N ASP A 68 16.86 5.81 6.92
CA ASP A 68 17.64 6.72 7.78
C ASP A 68 19.00 7.07 7.13
N ARG A 69 19.75 6.06 6.73
CA ARG A 69 21.08 6.22 6.17
C ARG A 69 21.11 7.00 4.85
N ILE A 70 20.15 6.75 3.97
CA ILE A 70 20.14 7.34 2.61
C ILE A 70 19.38 8.66 2.56
N ALA A 71 18.27 8.76 3.28
CA ALA A 71 17.35 9.89 3.17
C ALA A 71 17.23 10.71 4.47
N GLY A 72 17.82 10.26 5.59
CA GLY A 72 17.60 10.87 6.90
C GLY A 72 16.11 10.92 7.26
N TYR A 73 15.35 9.90 6.83
CA TYR A 73 13.90 9.89 6.87
C TYR A 73 13.38 8.63 7.58
N ARG A 74 12.38 8.79 8.44
CA ARG A 74 11.68 7.67 9.07
C ARG A 74 10.25 7.58 8.55
N PRO A 75 9.89 6.54 7.78
CA PRO A 75 8.52 6.32 7.31
C PRO A 75 7.53 6.23 8.46
N GLN A 76 6.40 6.93 8.33
CA GLN A 76 5.28 6.88 9.28
C GLN A 76 4.17 5.94 8.80
N GLY A 77 4.07 5.71 7.49
CA GLY A 77 3.12 4.81 6.88
C GLY A 77 3.76 3.52 6.39
N TYR A 78 2.99 2.45 6.45
CA TYR A 78 3.34 1.16 5.89
C TYR A 78 2.30 0.71 4.86
N ARG A 79 2.79 0.10 3.79
CA ARG A 79 1.96 -0.69 2.87
C ARG A 79 2.64 -2.03 2.64
N SER A 80 1.90 -3.11 2.83
CA SER A 80 2.43 -4.44 2.61
C SER A 80 2.60 -4.74 1.13
N PRO A 81 3.71 -5.36 0.71
CA PRO A 81 3.83 -5.94 -0.61
C PRO A 81 2.66 -6.87 -0.95
N ALA A 82 2.09 -6.70 -2.14
CA ALA A 82 0.89 -7.41 -2.60
C ALA A 82 -0.38 -7.22 -1.73
N TRP A 83 -0.37 -6.27 -0.78
CA TRP A 83 -1.42 -6.02 0.21
C TRP A 83 -1.74 -7.22 1.11
N ASP A 84 -0.77 -8.08 1.31
CA ASP A 84 -0.87 -9.26 2.15
C ASP A 84 -0.20 -9.01 3.51
N ASN A 85 -0.94 -9.10 4.60
CA ASN A 85 -0.42 -9.01 5.95
C ASN A 85 -0.30 -10.41 6.58
N SER A 86 0.84 -10.68 7.21
CA SER A 86 1.01 -11.86 8.06
C SER A 86 0.22 -11.68 9.37
N PRO A 87 0.05 -12.75 10.16
CA PRO A 87 -0.53 -12.63 11.50
C PRO A 87 0.27 -11.70 12.45
N HIS A 88 1.51 -11.36 12.10
CA HIS A 88 2.42 -10.56 12.91
C HIS A 88 2.57 -9.12 12.47
N THR A 89 2.14 -8.79 11.23
CA THR A 89 2.37 -7.46 10.62
C THR A 89 1.85 -6.34 11.52
N ILE A 90 0.59 -6.39 11.93
CA ILE A 90 -0.03 -5.30 12.72
C ILE A 90 0.68 -5.10 14.07
N GLU A 91 1.06 -6.19 14.76
CA GLU A 91 1.81 -6.11 16.02
C GLU A 91 3.18 -5.46 15.81
N LEU A 92 3.91 -5.85 14.76
CA LEU A 92 5.19 -5.26 14.41
C LEU A 92 5.05 -3.77 14.09
N LEU A 93 4.05 -3.38 13.32
CA LEU A 93 3.84 -1.98 12.99
C LEU A 93 3.58 -1.11 14.23
N LEU A 94 2.84 -1.64 15.22
CA LEU A 94 2.65 -0.99 16.52
C LEU A 94 3.96 -0.84 17.29
N GLU A 95 4.74 -1.93 17.39
CA GLU A 95 6.03 -1.93 18.09
C GLU A 95 7.03 -0.93 17.50
N TYR A 96 7.04 -0.79 16.17
CA TYR A 96 7.90 0.17 15.48
C TYR A 96 7.34 1.59 15.37
N GLY A 97 6.12 1.82 15.90
CA GLY A 97 5.51 3.14 16.01
C GLY A 97 5.05 3.72 14.69
N PHE A 98 4.56 2.90 13.78
CA PHE A 98 3.91 3.40 12.57
C PHE A 98 2.61 4.14 12.93
N ALA A 99 2.32 5.21 12.20
CA ALA A 99 1.11 6.00 12.39
C ALA A 99 -0.11 5.40 11.67
N TYR A 100 0.13 4.74 10.52
CA TYR A 100 -0.93 4.11 9.74
C TYR A 100 -0.43 2.93 8.91
N GLU A 101 -1.37 2.07 8.59
CA GLU A 101 -1.27 0.94 7.65
C GLU A 101 -2.17 1.21 6.45
N SER A 102 -1.88 0.64 5.27
CA SER A 102 -2.68 0.84 4.07
C SER A 102 -2.61 -0.37 3.13
N SER A 103 -3.11 -1.51 3.59
CA SER A 103 -3.17 -2.76 2.80
C SER A 103 -4.45 -3.55 2.98
N LEU A 104 -5.27 -3.21 3.98
CA LEU A 104 -6.46 -3.98 4.31
C LEU A 104 -7.73 -3.40 3.63
N MET A 105 -8.75 -4.24 3.47
CA MET A 105 -9.95 -3.97 2.67
C MET A 105 -11.25 -4.24 3.44
N ALA A 106 -11.30 -3.98 4.76
CA ALA A 106 -12.52 -4.19 5.53
C ALA A 106 -13.60 -3.12 5.30
N HIS A 107 -13.22 -1.99 4.70
CA HIS A 107 -14.12 -0.94 4.22
C HIS A 107 -13.53 -0.29 2.98
N ASP A 108 -14.38 0.14 2.04
CA ASP A 108 -13.90 0.70 0.76
C ASP A 108 -13.32 2.13 0.93
N PHE A 109 -13.97 2.98 1.72
CA PHE A 109 -13.67 4.42 1.77
C PHE A 109 -13.50 4.99 3.18
N ARG A 110 -13.81 4.23 4.23
CA ARG A 110 -13.76 4.74 5.61
C ARG A 110 -12.53 4.22 6.31
N PRO A 111 -11.60 5.08 6.76
CA PRO A 111 -10.51 4.67 7.65
C PRO A 111 -11.06 4.00 8.91
N TYR A 112 -10.37 2.98 9.38
CA TYR A 112 -10.77 2.23 10.56
C TYR A 112 -9.56 1.84 11.39
N TRP A 113 -9.79 1.40 12.61
CA TRP A 113 -8.73 0.91 13.48
C TRP A 113 -8.40 -0.53 13.15
N CYS A 114 -7.12 -0.83 13.00
CA CYS A 114 -6.64 -2.20 12.83
C CYS A 114 -6.99 -3.08 14.03
N ARG A 115 -6.84 -4.38 13.86
CA ARG A 115 -7.04 -5.40 14.90
C ARG A 115 -5.84 -6.32 14.95
N VAL A 116 -5.59 -6.90 16.12
CA VAL A 116 -4.65 -8.01 16.31
C VAL A 116 -5.39 -9.22 16.85
N GLY A 117 -4.96 -10.42 16.45
CA GLY A 117 -5.57 -11.67 16.89
C GLY A 117 -6.89 -12.02 16.23
N ASP A 118 -7.17 -11.49 15.05
CA ASP A 118 -8.29 -11.93 14.21
C ASP A 118 -8.07 -13.40 13.79
N GLU A 119 -9.12 -14.22 13.91
CA GLU A 119 -9.07 -15.64 13.56
C GLU A 119 -10.17 -16.00 12.57
N ALA A 120 -9.79 -16.72 11.50
CA ALA A 120 -10.71 -17.30 10.52
C ALA A 120 -10.71 -18.84 10.64
N PRO A 121 -11.36 -19.45 11.64
CA PRO A 121 -11.36 -20.88 11.83
C PRO A 121 -12.06 -21.59 10.67
N LYS A 122 -11.56 -22.77 10.27
CA LYS A 122 -12.17 -23.56 9.19
C LYS A 122 -13.57 -24.06 9.55
N ASP A 123 -13.81 -24.33 10.83
CA ASP A 123 -15.03 -24.97 11.35
C ASP A 123 -15.76 -24.04 12.33
N GLY A 124 -16.06 -22.80 11.91
CA GLY A 124 -16.79 -21.88 12.76
C GLY A 124 -16.81 -20.44 12.23
N PRO A 125 -17.53 -19.56 12.91
CA PRO A 125 -17.59 -18.15 12.52
C PRO A 125 -16.25 -17.46 12.74
N TYR A 126 -16.02 -16.40 11.99
CA TYR A 126 -14.88 -15.50 12.19
C TYR A 126 -14.89 -14.92 13.61
N ARG A 127 -13.72 -14.85 14.24
CA ARG A 127 -13.52 -14.25 15.55
C ARG A 127 -12.69 -12.99 15.41
N PHE A 128 -13.29 -11.86 15.75
CA PHE A 128 -12.59 -10.57 15.73
C PHE A 128 -11.67 -10.45 16.95
N GLY A 129 -10.43 -10.08 16.70
CA GLY A 129 -9.44 -9.77 17.71
C GLY A 129 -9.62 -8.39 18.34
N GLU A 130 -8.62 -7.95 19.06
CA GLU A 130 -8.64 -6.66 19.75
C GLU A 130 -8.35 -5.50 18.78
N ARG A 131 -9.13 -4.41 18.92
CA ARG A 131 -8.86 -3.17 18.24
C ARG A 131 -7.62 -2.50 18.83
N VAL A 132 -6.74 -2.01 17.96
CA VAL A 132 -5.47 -1.38 18.34
C VAL A 132 -5.36 0.04 17.82
N ASP A 133 -4.43 0.83 18.37
CA ASP A 133 -4.20 2.24 18.00
C ASP A 133 -3.28 2.36 16.78
N LEU A 134 -3.73 1.77 15.68
CA LEU A 134 -3.14 1.88 14.35
C LEU A 134 -4.27 2.09 13.34
N VAL A 135 -4.19 3.16 12.56
CA VAL A 135 -5.21 3.48 11.55
C VAL A 135 -4.94 2.70 10.28
N GLU A 136 -5.98 2.05 9.77
CA GLU A 136 -6.02 1.55 8.40
C GLU A 136 -6.53 2.63 7.46
N MET A 137 -5.75 2.92 6.42
CA MET A 137 -6.16 3.70 5.26
C MET A 137 -6.53 2.73 4.14
N PRO A 138 -7.82 2.35 4.00
CA PRO A 138 -8.22 1.19 3.23
C PRO A 138 -7.84 1.31 1.75
N VAL A 139 -7.57 0.17 1.16
CA VAL A 139 -7.28 0.01 -0.28
C VAL A 139 -8.38 -0.79 -0.97
N SER A 140 -8.43 -0.68 -2.28
CA SER A 140 -9.35 -1.47 -3.10
C SER A 140 -8.68 -1.85 -4.42
N TRP A 141 -8.77 -3.12 -4.83
CA TRP A 141 -8.27 -3.58 -6.13
C TRP A 141 -8.90 -2.86 -7.33
N VAL A 142 -10.12 -2.32 -7.16
CA VAL A 142 -10.76 -1.50 -8.20
C VAL A 142 -10.03 -0.17 -8.40
N LEU A 143 -9.40 0.35 -7.33
CA LEU A 143 -8.67 1.62 -7.32
C LEU A 143 -7.15 1.44 -7.47
N ASP A 144 -6.70 0.28 -7.92
CA ASP A 144 -5.31 -0.03 -8.22
C ASP A 144 -5.13 -0.14 -9.74
N ASP A 145 -4.07 0.46 -10.29
CA ASP A 145 -3.79 0.42 -11.72
C ASP A 145 -3.32 -0.95 -12.22
N PHE A 146 -2.70 -1.76 -11.35
CA PHE A 146 -2.10 -3.04 -11.74
C PHE A 146 -3.12 -4.05 -12.28
N PRO A 147 -4.28 -4.33 -11.60
CA PRO A 147 -5.28 -5.26 -12.14
C PRO A 147 -5.92 -4.80 -13.47
N HIS A 148 -5.93 -3.51 -13.72
CA HIS A 148 -6.51 -2.95 -14.93
C HIS A 148 -5.60 -3.02 -16.14
N PHE A 149 -4.29 -2.90 -15.93
CA PHE A 149 -3.34 -2.69 -17.02
C PHE A 149 -2.28 -3.80 -17.16
N GLU A 150 -2.12 -4.68 -16.17
CA GLU A 150 -1.09 -5.69 -16.18
C GLU A 150 -1.65 -7.12 -16.13
N PHE A 151 -0.76 -8.09 -16.34
CA PHE A 151 -1.11 -9.50 -16.21
C PHE A 151 -0.89 -10.00 -14.79
N VAL A 152 -1.92 -10.61 -14.21
CA VAL A 152 -1.83 -11.26 -12.89
C VAL A 152 -1.75 -12.77 -13.07
N ARG A 153 -0.77 -13.42 -12.45
CA ARG A 153 -0.66 -14.89 -12.38
C ARG A 153 -1.15 -15.36 -11.00
N SER A 154 -2.13 -16.25 -10.99
CA SER A 154 -2.63 -16.85 -9.77
C SER A 154 -3.02 -18.31 -10.01
N GLY A 155 -2.58 -19.23 -9.16
CA GLY A 155 -2.93 -20.64 -9.25
C GLY A 155 -2.61 -21.30 -10.59
N GLY A 156 -1.56 -20.84 -11.29
CA GLY A 156 -1.20 -21.33 -12.64
C GLY A 156 -2.00 -20.70 -13.80
N ALA A 157 -3.01 -19.90 -13.51
CA ALA A 157 -3.76 -19.13 -14.52
C ALA A 157 -3.15 -17.74 -14.76
N LEU A 158 -3.37 -17.21 -15.95
CA LEU A 158 -3.00 -15.85 -16.35
C LEU A 158 -4.27 -15.03 -16.54
N PHE A 159 -4.41 -13.95 -15.78
CA PHE A 159 -5.52 -13.01 -15.87
C PHE A 159 -5.02 -11.71 -16.51
N PRO A 160 -5.39 -11.42 -17.76
CA PRO A 160 -4.99 -10.19 -18.43
C PRO A 160 -5.86 -9.01 -18.00
N GLY A 161 -5.22 -7.93 -17.56
CA GLY A 161 -5.89 -6.66 -17.20
C GLY A 161 -5.98 -5.65 -18.33
N LEU A 162 -5.36 -5.82 -19.45
CA LEU A 162 -5.15 -4.93 -20.60
C LEU A 162 -6.35 -4.04 -20.99
N SER A 163 -6.78 -3.16 -20.08
CA SER A 163 -7.88 -2.23 -20.29
C SER A 163 -7.40 -0.95 -20.99
N ALA A 164 -8.30 -0.30 -21.73
CA ALA A 164 -8.06 1.06 -22.22
C ALA A 164 -8.07 2.07 -21.07
N GLY A 165 -7.20 3.08 -21.11
CA GLY A 165 -7.16 4.13 -20.08
C GLY A 165 -8.49 4.85 -19.88
N SER A 166 -9.26 5.07 -20.96
CA SER A 166 -10.60 5.68 -20.88
C SER A 166 -11.61 4.83 -20.10
N LYS A 167 -11.53 3.49 -20.20
CA LYS A 167 -12.37 2.58 -19.42
C LYS A 167 -12.02 2.62 -17.93
N VAL A 168 -10.74 2.66 -17.61
CA VAL A 168 -10.28 2.74 -16.22
C VAL A 168 -10.64 4.09 -15.60
N GLU A 169 -10.47 5.18 -16.34
CA GLU A 169 -10.90 6.52 -15.92
C GLU A 169 -12.41 6.57 -15.63
N GLU A 170 -13.23 5.93 -16.47
CA GLU A 170 -14.68 5.82 -16.24
C GLU A 170 -14.99 5.05 -14.95
N ILE A 171 -14.35 3.89 -14.71
CA ILE A 171 -14.50 3.10 -13.48
C ILE A 171 -14.13 3.94 -12.25
N TRP A 172 -12.95 4.56 -12.24
CA TRP A 172 -12.48 5.33 -11.10
C TRP A 172 -13.35 6.57 -10.82
N ARG A 173 -13.90 7.19 -11.85
CA ARG A 173 -14.82 8.30 -11.68
C ARG A 173 -16.16 7.85 -11.09
N GLU A 174 -16.72 6.74 -11.54
CA GLU A 174 -17.93 6.17 -10.97
C GLU A 174 -17.76 5.77 -9.50
N GLU A 175 -16.62 5.16 -9.14
CA GLU A 175 -16.26 4.86 -7.76
C GLU A 175 -16.11 6.13 -6.90
N PHE A 176 -15.51 7.18 -7.45
CA PHE A 176 -15.37 8.45 -6.76
C PHE A 176 -16.74 9.12 -6.53
N ASP A 177 -17.61 9.13 -7.53
CA ASP A 177 -18.97 9.65 -7.43
C ASP A 177 -19.81 8.83 -6.44
N PHE A 178 -19.63 7.52 -6.41
CA PHE A 178 -20.26 6.64 -5.42
C PHE A 178 -19.80 7.01 -4.00
N MET A 179 -18.49 7.13 -3.77
CA MET A 179 -17.95 7.55 -2.47
C MET A 179 -18.53 8.89 -2.01
N LEU A 180 -18.55 9.90 -2.89
CA LEU A 180 -19.10 11.22 -2.53
C LEU A 180 -20.58 11.18 -2.11
N ARG A 181 -21.35 10.25 -2.67
CA ARG A 181 -22.78 10.09 -2.39
C ARG A 181 -23.02 9.27 -1.11
N GLU A 182 -22.34 8.14 -0.94
CA GLU A 182 -22.63 7.16 0.10
C GLU A 182 -21.76 7.34 1.36
N GLU A 183 -20.54 7.88 1.20
CA GLU A 183 -19.57 8.09 2.29
C GLU A 183 -18.98 9.51 2.26
N PRO A 184 -19.81 10.56 2.49
CA PRO A 184 -19.33 11.94 2.52
C PRO A 184 -18.21 12.12 3.55
N GLY A 185 -17.04 12.56 3.10
CA GLY A 185 -15.84 12.66 3.95
C GLY A 185 -14.99 11.39 4.00
N GLY A 186 -15.30 10.39 3.19
CA GLY A 186 -14.48 9.21 2.98
C GLY A 186 -13.13 9.52 2.33
N VAL A 187 -12.26 8.53 2.31
CA VAL A 187 -10.94 8.58 1.67
C VAL A 187 -10.96 7.77 0.37
N PHE A 188 -10.65 8.42 -0.74
CA PHE A 188 -10.47 7.77 -2.04
C PHE A 188 -8.99 7.44 -2.23
N ASN A 189 -8.61 6.22 -1.93
CA ASN A 189 -7.22 5.77 -1.97
C ASN A 189 -6.88 5.19 -3.35
N LEU A 190 -6.41 6.04 -4.25
CA LEU A 190 -6.02 5.64 -5.60
C LEU A 190 -4.56 5.17 -5.61
N THR A 191 -4.35 3.91 -5.94
CA THR A 191 -3.01 3.30 -6.00
C THR A 191 -2.50 3.21 -7.43
N MET A 192 -1.26 3.63 -7.62
CA MET A 192 -0.61 3.63 -8.93
C MET A 192 0.84 3.16 -8.83
N HIS A 193 1.28 2.39 -9.83
CA HIS A 193 2.65 1.94 -9.98
C HIS A 193 3.32 2.74 -11.12
N PRO A 194 4.47 3.41 -10.88
CA PRO A 194 5.14 4.21 -11.92
C PRO A 194 5.46 3.45 -13.20
N GLU A 195 5.75 2.15 -13.09
CA GLU A 195 6.00 1.26 -14.23
C GLU A 195 4.72 0.83 -14.95
N VAL A 196 3.55 1.03 -14.35
CA VAL A 196 2.25 0.69 -14.92
C VAL A 196 1.59 1.92 -15.52
N ILE A 197 1.17 2.90 -14.70
CA ILE A 197 0.38 4.06 -15.13
C ILE A 197 1.14 5.02 -16.09
N GLY A 198 2.45 4.97 -16.10
CA GLY A 198 3.29 5.85 -16.93
C GLY A 198 3.52 5.37 -18.37
N ARG A 199 2.85 4.32 -18.83
CA ARG A 199 3.05 3.75 -20.18
C ARG A 199 2.16 4.42 -21.23
N GLY A 200 2.52 4.29 -22.51
CA GLY A 200 2.00 5.07 -23.61
C GLY A 200 0.49 5.02 -23.89
N HIS A 201 -0.22 4.01 -23.41
CA HIS A 201 -1.68 3.90 -23.59
C HIS A 201 -2.48 4.13 -22.28
N ARG A 202 -1.82 4.57 -21.21
CA ARG A 202 -2.35 4.64 -19.84
C ARG A 202 -2.29 6.06 -19.28
#